data_2f4fe8394910f9ba99f0e82235730778
#
_entry.id   2f4fe8394910f9ba99f0e82235730778
#
_cell.length_a   1.000
_cell.length_b   1.000
_cell.length_c   1.000
_cell.angle_alpha   90.00
_cell.angle_beta   90.00
_cell.angle_gamma   90.00
#
_symmetry.space_group_name_H-M   'P 1'
#
loop_
_entity.id
_entity.type
_entity.pdbx_description
1 polymer ?
#
loop_
_entity_poly.entity_id
_entity_poly.type
_entity_poly.pdbx_seq_one_letter_code
_entity_poly.pdbx_strand_id
1 'polypeptide(L)'
;IEIHKGKMLSESALESESERMAQLLRNNGYYGFTKNYFFYFADTTKVKDKANLLVKLENYTRNESSQNSKEHAQYRIAQVNIRPQNNLKVNDNFLSQINRLSAGSLYDESAVANTYGRFSSVPLFSNVNVQLSEIDSAQVECNIRLTPAKLQGVKFNLESSINSNALLGVSPSLSYTHKNIFGSGEMLSLGFMGNFQFKFNDKVRSNEFGVSAGLSFPEFLGLP
;
A
#
# COMPACT_ATOMS: atom_id res chain seq x y z
N ILE A 1 9.14 10.44 -23.00
CA ILE A 1 8.01 10.52 -23.98
C ILE A 1 7.98 9.19 -24.71
N GLU A 2 6.86 8.47 -24.62
CA GLU A 2 6.69 7.19 -25.34
C GLU A 2 6.40 7.40 -26.84
N ILE A 3 5.91 8.57 -27.19
CA ILE A 3 5.63 8.96 -28.57
C ILE A 3 6.90 9.56 -29.19
N HIS A 4 7.53 8.81 -30.07
CA HIS A 4 8.74 9.23 -30.77
C HIS A 4 8.50 9.48 -32.25
N LYS A 5 9.24 10.42 -32.84
CA LYS A 5 9.21 10.69 -34.28
C LYS A 5 9.48 9.38 -35.08
N GLY A 6 8.59 9.05 -36.00
CA GLY A 6 8.70 7.84 -36.84
C GLY A 6 8.02 6.60 -36.25
N LYS A 7 7.45 6.63 -35.06
CA LYS A 7 6.57 5.56 -34.57
C LYS A 7 5.17 5.67 -35.16
N MET A 8 4.50 4.53 -35.25
CA MET A 8 3.10 4.45 -35.62
C MET A 8 2.24 5.14 -34.58
N LEU A 9 1.37 6.03 -35.00
CA LEU A 9 0.41 6.69 -34.16
C LEU A 9 -0.76 5.77 -33.91
N SER A 10 -1.06 5.50 -32.62
CA SER A 10 -2.24 4.75 -32.19
C SER A 10 -2.91 5.46 -31.03
N GLU A 11 -4.22 5.30 -30.91
CA GLU A 11 -5.02 5.85 -29.82
C GLU A 11 -4.50 5.36 -28.45
N SER A 12 -4.19 4.07 -28.34
CA SER A 12 -3.65 3.49 -27.10
C SER A 12 -2.29 4.08 -26.70
N ALA A 13 -1.43 4.43 -27.65
CA ALA A 13 -0.15 5.08 -27.37
C ALA A 13 -0.36 6.52 -26.88
N LEU A 14 -1.32 7.24 -27.46
CA LEU A 14 -1.68 8.59 -27.01
C LEU A 14 -2.28 8.57 -25.60
N GLU A 15 -3.15 7.62 -25.34
CA GLU A 15 -3.77 7.45 -24.01
C GLU A 15 -2.74 7.09 -22.93
N SER A 16 -1.85 6.15 -23.22
CA SER A 16 -0.76 5.76 -22.30
C SER A 16 0.18 6.93 -22.00
N GLU A 17 0.52 7.74 -23.01
CA GLU A 17 1.35 8.92 -22.79
C GLU A 17 0.63 9.99 -21.99
N SER A 18 -0.67 10.20 -22.21
CA SER A 18 -1.47 11.13 -21.40
C SER A 18 -1.51 10.71 -19.93
N GLU A 19 -1.69 9.43 -19.65
CA GLU A 19 -1.67 8.91 -18.26
C GLU A 19 -0.29 9.07 -17.64
N ARG A 20 0.78 8.74 -18.37
CA ARG A 20 2.16 8.94 -17.91
C ARG A 20 2.46 10.40 -17.57
N MET A 21 2.04 11.32 -18.45
CA MET A 21 2.22 12.77 -18.22
C MET A 21 1.37 13.26 -17.05
N ALA A 22 0.13 12.79 -16.93
CA ALA A 22 -0.74 13.13 -15.80
C ALA A 22 -0.14 12.65 -14.48
N GLN A 23 0.37 11.44 -14.42
CA GLN A 23 1.06 10.89 -13.24
C GLN A 23 2.32 11.71 -12.89
N LEU A 24 3.12 12.07 -13.90
CA LEU A 24 4.29 12.92 -13.68
C LEU A 24 3.89 14.29 -13.08
N LEU A 25 2.80 14.89 -13.54
CA LEU A 25 2.29 16.14 -13.01
C LEU A 25 1.76 15.96 -11.58
N ARG A 26 1.01 14.88 -11.29
CA ARG A 26 0.56 14.56 -9.93
C ARG A 26 1.72 14.35 -8.96
N ASN A 27 2.83 13.76 -9.42
CA ASN A 27 4.05 13.60 -8.62
C ASN A 27 4.83 14.93 -8.44
N ASN A 28 4.47 15.97 -9.20
CA ASN A 28 5.07 17.31 -9.14
C ASN A 28 4.10 18.38 -8.63
N GLY A 29 3.17 17.98 -7.78
CA GLY A 29 2.32 18.94 -7.05
C GLY A 29 0.94 19.18 -7.64
N TYR A 30 0.63 18.76 -8.84
CA TYR A 30 -0.66 19.03 -9.47
C TYR A 30 -1.74 18.05 -8.98
N TYR A 31 -2.25 18.31 -7.79
CA TYR A 31 -3.29 17.49 -7.17
C TYR A 31 -4.57 17.46 -8.02
N GLY A 32 -5.14 16.27 -8.21
CA GLY A 32 -6.36 16.08 -9.00
C GLY A 32 -6.17 16.20 -10.52
N PHE A 33 -4.92 16.30 -11.00
CA PHE A 33 -4.65 16.35 -12.44
C PHE A 33 -4.99 15.02 -13.11
N THR A 34 -5.69 15.08 -14.25
CA THR A 34 -6.11 13.88 -15.00
C THR A 34 -5.64 13.91 -16.45
N LYS A 35 -5.56 12.73 -17.09
CA LYS A 35 -5.21 12.59 -18.51
C LYS A 35 -6.16 13.35 -19.43
N ASN A 36 -7.39 13.64 -18.99
CA ASN A 36 -8.45 14.27 -19.79
C ASN A 36 -8.16 15.74 -20.15
N TYR A 37 -7.12 16.34 -19.55
CA TYR A 37 -6.68 17.70 -19.91
C TYR A 37 -5.75 17.72 -21.14
N PHE A 38 -5.31 16.56 -21.63
CA PHE A 38 -4.48 16.46 -22.84
C PHE A 38 -5.33 16.22 -24.06
N PHE A 39 -5.23 17.13 -25.04
CA PHE A 39 -5.88 17.00 -26.34
C PHE A 39 -4.82 16.86 -27.42
N TYR A 40 -5.03 15.94 -28.36
CA TYR A 40 -4.11 15.66 -29.45
C TYR A 40 -4.76 16.02 -30.77
N PHE A 41 -4.05 16.80 -31.57
CA PHE A 41 -4.45 17.17 -32.92
C PHE A 41 -3.45 16.58 -33.92
N ALA A 42 -3.89 15.71 -34.78
CA ALA A 42 -3.07 15.08 -35.81
C ALA A 42 -3.31 15.76 -37.17
N ASP A 43 -2.31 16.46 -37.69
CA ASP A 43 -2.35 17.05 -39.04
C ASP A 43 -1.71 16.05 -40.04
N THR A 44 -2.52 15.47 -40.90
CA THR A 44 -2.15 14.49 -41.91
C THR A 44 -1.99 15.11 -43.31
N THR A 45 -2.21 16.42 -43.43
CA THR A 45 -2.27 17.10 -44.76
C THR A 45 -0.91 17.42 -45.34
N LYS A 46 0.12 17.55 -44.53
CA LYS A 46 1.44 18.08 -44.95
C LYS A 46 2.38 17.01 -45.56
N VAL A 47 2.27 15.77 -45.12
CA VAL A 47 3.16 14.69 -45.61
C VAL A 47 2.38 13.39 -45.74
N LYS A 48 2.52 12.74 -46.87
CA LYS A 48 1.87 11.46 -47.14
C LYS A 48 2.34 10.39 -46.15
N ASP A 49 1.40 9.62 -45.60
CA ASP A 49 1.61 8.54 -44.61
C ASP A 49 2.27 8.97 -43.29
N LYS A 50 2.20 10.27 -42.97
CA LYS A 50 2.71 10.83 -41.70
C LYS A 50 1.72 11.83 -41.12
N ALA A 51 1.74 11.97 -39.78
CA ALA A 51 0.97 12.99 -39.06
C ALA A 51 1.90 13.86 -38.24
N ASN A 52 1.66 15.16 -38.26
CA ASN A 52 2.24 16.07 -37.29
C ASN A 52 1.28 16.12 -36.08
N LEU A 53 1.82 15.77 -34.91
CA LEU A 53 1.05 15.74 -33.68
C LEU A 53 1.26 17.04 -32.90
N LEU A 54 0.18 17.73 -32.60
CA LEU A 54 0.13 18.84 -31.66
C LEU A 54 -0.57 18.37 -30.38
N VAL A 55 0.09 18.60 -29.24
CA VAL A 55 -0.48 18.34 -27.92
C VAL A 55 -0.91 19.66 -27.33
N LYS A 56 -2.17 19.77 -26.94
CA LYS A 56 -2.75 20.91 -26.26
C LYS A 56 -3.09 20.50 -24.83
N LEU A 57 -2.66 21.27 -23.84
CA LEU A 57 -3.07 21.17 -22.46
C LEU A 57 -4.20 22.15 -22.20
N GLU A 58 -5.36 21.67 -21.75
CA GLU A 58 -6.47 22.54 -21.37
C GLU A 58 -6.46 22.85 -19.87
N ASN A 59 -6.91 24.04 -19.54
CA ASN A 59 -7.06 24.51 -18.17
C ASN A 59 -8.24 23.83 -17.45
N TYR A 60 -8.20 23.85 -16.11
CA TYR A 60 -9.29 23.33 -15.29
C TYR A 60 -10.56 24.15 -15.45
N THR A 61 -11.65 23.52 -15.85
CA THR A 61 -12.99 24.14 -15.95
C THR A 61 -13.91 23.40 -14.97
N ARG A 62 -14.43 24.11 -13.99
CA ARG A 62 -15.27 23.52 -12.93
C ARG A 62 -16.63 23.06 -13.44
N ASN A 63 -17.17 23.72 -14.46
CA ASN A 63 -18.41 23.35 -15.17
C ASN A 63 -18.27 23.82 -16.62
N GLU A 64 -18.82 23.06 -17.57
CA GLU A 64 -18.83 23.40 -19.00
C GLU A 64 -19.44 24.77 -19.33
N SER A 65 -20.26 25.30 -18.43
CA SER A 65 -20.92 26.62 -18.55
C SER A 65 -20.15 27.77 -17.91
N SER A 66 -19.03 27.51 -17.22
CA SER A 66 -18.26 28.59 -16.58
C SER A 66 -17.18 29.13 -17.53
N GLN A 67 -17.28 30.41 -17.89
CA GLN A 67 -16.25 31.13 -18.66
C GLN A 67 -14.91 31.32 -17.90
N ASN A 68 -14.83 30.90 -16.65
CA ASN A 68 -13.64 31.02 -15.82
C ASN A 68 -12.85 29.71 -15.83
N SER A 69 -11.96 29.56 -16.80
CA SER A 69 -10.93 28.54 -16.74
C SER A 69 -9.87 28.95 -15.71
N LYS A 70 -9.55 28.06 -14.76
CA LYS A 70 -8.49 28.28 -13.77
C LYS A 70 -7.25 27.50 -14.21
N GLU A 71 -6.09 28.13 -14.12
CA GLU A 71 -4.81 27.44 -14.35
C GLU A 71 -4.60 26.31 -13.33
N HIS A 72 -3.92 25.26 -13.75
CA HIS A 72 -3.53 24.19 -12.86
C HIS A 72 -2.52 24.69 -11.84
N ALA A 73 -2.87 24.62 -10.56
CA ALA A 73 -2.00 25.05 -9.47
C ALA A 73 -1.26 23.86 -8.86
N GLN A 74 -0.07 24.12 -8.36
CA GLN A 74 0.65 23.18 -7.52
C GLN A 74 0.17 23.29 -6.09
N TYR A 75 -0.10 22.14 -5.47
CA TYR A 75 -0.58 22.03 -4.10
C TYR A 75 0.54 21.62 -3.15
N ARG A 76 0.44 22.11 -1.92
CA ARG A 76 1.30 21.69 -0.80
C ARG A 76 0.48 20.95 0.24
N ILE A 77 1.12 20.02 0.93
CA ILE A 77 0.53 19.34 2.07
C ILE A 77 0.52 20.32 3.25
N ALA A 78 -0.65 20.79 3.67
CA ALA A 78 -0.78 21.69 4.81
C ALA A 78 -0.52 20.97 6.13
N GLN A 79 -1.14 19.79 6.30
CA GLN A 79 -0.98 18.96 7.48
C GLN A 79 -1.19 17.48 7.16
N VAL A 80 -0.59 16.63 7.99
CA VAL A 80 -0.77 15.17 7.94
C VAL A 80 -1.29 14.71 9.29
N ASN A 81 -2.50 14.18 9.31
CA ASN A 81 -3.15 13.68 10.50
C ASN A 81 -3.18 12.15 10.48
N ILE A 82 -2.44 11.52 11.37
CA ILE A 82 -2.44 10.06 11.51
C ILE A 82 -3.28 9.71 12.73
N ARG A 83 -4.35 8.94 12.52
CA ARG A 83 -5.32 8.61 13.56
C ARG A 83 -5.52 7.10 13.67
N PRO A 84 -4.84 6.43 14.61
CA PRO A 84 -5.18 5.06 14.98
C PRO A 84 -6.59 5.02 15.57
N GLN A 85 -7.40 4.07 15.10
CA GLN A 85 -8.78 3.88 15.59
C GLN A 85 -8.82 2.93 16.80
N ASN A 86 -9.98 2.85 17.44
CA ASN A 86 -10.29 1.91 18.54
C ASN A 86 -9.30 1.98 19.71
N ASN A 87 -8.83 3.18 20.07
CA ASN A 87 -7.89 3.43 21.17
C ASN A 87 -6.62 2.57 21.11
N LEU A 88 -6.19 2.20 19.89
CA LEU A 88 -4.96 1.46 19.70
C LEU A 88 -3.76 2.29 20.19
N LYS A 89 -3.06 1.77 21.20
CA LYS A 89 -1.83 2.39 21.70
C LYS A 89 -0.67 2.05 20.74
N VAL A 90 -0.20 3.05 20.04
CA VAL A 90 0.95 2.95 19.13
C VAL A 90 1.90 4.09 19.42
N ASN A 91 3.18 3.81 19.32
CA ASN A 91 4.22 4.81 19.51
C ASN A 91 4.22 5.81 18.35
N ASP A 92 4.17 7.10 18.67
CA ASP A 92 4.17 8.19 17.67
C ASP A 92 5.45 8.19 16.81
N ASN A 93 6.60 7.83 17.40
CA ASN A 93 7.85 7.69 16.66
C ASN A 93 7.75 6.59 15.58
N PHE A 94 7.08 5.47 15.90
CA PHE A 94 6.86 4.41 14.93
C PHE A 94 5.96 4.88 13.77
N LEU A 95 4.87 5.59 14.06
CA LEU A 95 3.99 6.14 13.04
C LEU A 95 4.72 7.15 12.15
N SER A 96 5.56 8.00 12.74
CA SER A 96 6.34 8.99 12.01
C SER A 96 7.41 8.36 11.09
N GLN A 97 8.02 7.25 11.49
CA GLN A 97 8.99 6.51 10.68
C GLN A 97 8.35 5.83 9.45
N ILE A 98 7.10 5.38 9.57
CA ILE A 98 6.36 4.80 8.46
C ILE A 98 5.93 5.88 7.47
N ASN A 99 5.48 7.02 7.98
CA ASN A 99 4.99 8.13 7.19
C ASN A 99 6.11 8.77 6.36
N ARG A 100 5.82 9.03 5.07
CA ARG A 100 6.72 9.74 4.14
C ARG A 100 6.22 11.11 3.74
N LEU A 101 5.08 11.53 4.29
CA LEU A 101 4.50 12.82 4.00
C LEU A 101 4.91 13.83 5.06
N SER A 102 5.27 15.03 4.63
CA SER A 102 5.67 16.12 5.52
C SER A 102 4.78 17.34 5.29
N ALA A 103 4.35 17.98 6.37
CA ALA A 103 3.67 19.27 6.26
C ALA A 103 4.59 20.30 5.59
N GLY A 104 4.03 21.13 4.72
CA GLY A 104 4.74 22.13 3.92
C GLY A 104 5.39 21.60 2.64
N SER A 105 5.54 20.27 2.46
CA SER A 105 6.09 19.69 1.23
C SER A 105 5.12 19.84 0.06
N LEU A 106 5.68 19.85 -1.15
CA LEU A 106 4.89 19.77 -2.38
C LEU A 106 4.10 18.44 -2.39
N TYR A 107 2.88 18.47 -2.90
CA TYR A 107 2.12 17.25 -3.12
C TYR A 107 2.85 16.32 -4.08
N ASP A 108 2.91 15.05 -3.74
CA ASP A 108 3.50 13.99 -4.55
C ASP A 108 2.64 12.72 -4.38
N GLU A 109 1.97 12.31 -5.47
CA GLU A 109 1.12 11.12 -5.47
C GLU A 109 1.90 9.86 -5.13
N SER A 110 3.15 9.76 -5.60
CA SER A 110 4.00 8.60 -5.31
C SER A 110 4.37 8.51 -3.83
N ALA A 111 4.60 9.64 -3.16
CA ALA A 111 4.83 9.69 -1.72
C ALA A 111 3.59 9.27 -0.92
N VAL A 112 2.39 9.66 -1.38
CA VAL A 112 1.11 9.22 -0.78
C VAL A 112 0.93 7.71 -0.95
N ALA A 113 1.13 7.18 -2.15
CA ALA A 113 1.04 5.76 -2.44
C ALA A 113 2.05 4.93 -1.63
N ASN A 114 3.30 5.42 -1.52
CA ASN A 114 4.33 4.80 -0.71
C ASN A 114 3.95 4.78 0.78
N THR A 115 3.43 5.89 1.30
CA THR A 115 2.96 5.97 2.69
C THR A 115 1.83 4.97 2.95
N TYR A 116 0.85 4.90 2.05
CA TYR A 116 -0.21 3.89 2.11
C TYR A 116 0.35 2.47 2.10
N GLY A 117 1.25 2.15 1.17
CA GLY A 117 1.88 0.82 1.06
C GLY A 117 2.64 0.42 2.33
N ARG A 118 3.39 1.36 2.90
CA ARG A 118 4.15 1.14 4.14
C ARG A 118 3.24 0.88 5.34
N PHE A 119 2.19 1.65 5.53
CA PHE A 119 1.20 1.37 6.59
C PHE A 119 0.47 0.05 6.37
N SER A 120 0.11 -0.26 5.12
CA SER A 120 -0.60 -1.49 4.76
C SER A 120 0.27 -2.75 4.93
N SER A 121 1.59 -2.63 4.86
CA SER A 121 2.51 -3.76 5.07
C SER A 121 2.69 -4.13 6.55
N VAL A 122 2.26 -3.26 7.47
CA VAL A 122 2.35 -3.54 8.91
C VAL A 122 1.19 -4.44 9.35
N PRO A 123 1.46 -5.65 9.89
CA PRO A 123 0.41 -6.59 10.31
C PRO A 123 -0.50 -6.09 11.46
N LEU A 124 -0.13 -4.96 12.07
CA LEU A 124 -0.90 -4.30 13.13
C LEU A 124 -2.22 -3.71 12.60
N PHE A 125 -2.26 -3.31 11.32
CA PHE A 125 -3.40 -2.66 10.72
C PHE A 125 -4.15 -3.61 9.80
N SER A 126 -5.47 -3.69 9.96
CA SER A 126 -6.36 -4.47 9.07
C SER A 126 -6.84 -3.65 7.88
N ASN A 127 -6.91 -2.34 8.05
CA ASN A 127 -7.27 -1.40 7.00
C ASN A 127 -6.57 -0.07 7.19
N VAL A 128 -6.11 0.50 6.08
CA VAL A 128 -5.48 1.81 6.01
C VAL A 128 -6.29 2.65 5.03
N ASN A 129 -6.72 3.81 5.46
CA ASN A 129 -7.43 4.76 4.60
C ASN A 129 -6.66 6.08 4.58
N VAL A 130 -6.20 6.49 3.41
CA VAL A 130 -5.53 7.77 3.18
C VAL A 130 -6.48 8.66 2.38
N GLN A 131 -6.93 9.73 2.98
CA GLN A 131 -7.85 10.68 2.39
C GLN A 131 -7.19 12.06 2.29
N LEU A 132 -7.19 12.59 1.09
CA LEU A 132 -6.75 13.94 0.81
C LEU A 132 -7.98 14.84 0.65
N SER A 133 -7.93 16.02 1.23
CA SER A 133 -9.00 17.02 1.14
C SER A 133 -8.40 18.39 0.84
N GLU A 134 -8.91 19.08 -0.15
CA GLU A 134 -8.55 20.49 -0.39
C GLU A 134 -9.03 21.35 0.78
N ILE A 135 -8.13 22.16 1.32
CA ILE A 135 -8.45 23.19 2.31
C ILE A 135 -8.57 24.55 1.63
N ASP A 136 -7.67 24.82 0.69
CA ASP A 136 -7.58 26.08 -0.06
C ASP A 136 -7.09 25.78 -1.49
N SER A 137 -7.07 26.80 -2.34
CA SER A 137 -6.73 26.70 -3.78
C SER A 137 -5.32 26.17 -4.09
N ALA A 138 -4.47 25.98 -3.09
CA ALA A 138 -3.10 25.47 -3.24
C ALA A 138 -2.65 24.57 -2.07
N GLN A 139 -3.58 24.13 -1.22
CA GLN A 139 -3.27 23.32 -0.04
C GLN A 139 -4.19 22.12 0.10
N VAL A 140 -3.60 20.98 0.46
CA VAL A 140 -4.32 19.74 0.77
C VAL A 140 -3.98 19.27 2.20
N GLU A 141 -4.99 18.76 2.88
CA GLU A 141 -4.84 18.04 4.13
C GLU A 141 -4.82 16.54 3.86
N CYS A 142 -3.92 15.82 4.51
CA CYS A 142 -3.85 14.38 4.44
C CYS A 142 -4.34 13.75 5.75
N ASN A 143 -5.42 13.00 5.70
CA ASN A 143 -5.97 12.28 6.83
C ASN A 143 -5.75 10.78 6.65
N ILE A 144 -4.91 10.19 7.53
CA ILE A 144 -4.58 8.77 7.53
C ILE A 144 -5.32 8.11 8.70
N ARG A 145 -6.27 7.23 8.39
CA ARG A 145 -7.01 6.44 9.38
C ARG A 145 -6.51 5.02 9.38
N LEU A 146 -6.10 4.55 10.56
CA LEU A 146 -5.50 3.23 10.74
C LEU A 146 -6.46 2.37 11.58
N THR A 147 -7.07 1.37 10.96
CA THR A 147 -7.94 0.42 11.66
C THR A 147 -7.10 -0.75 12.16
N PRO A 148 -7.09 -1.04 13.47
CA PRO A 148 -6.29 -2.13 14.01
C PRO A 148 -6.79 -3.49 13.55
N ALA A 149 -5.86 -4.42 13.36
CA ALA A 149 -6.14 -5.84 13.26
C ALA A 149 -6.42 -6.42 14.67
N LYS A 150 -6.90 -7.65 14.75
CA LYS A 150 -6.94 -8.38 16.03
C LYS A 150 -5.51 -8.48 16.58
N LEU A 151 -5.30 -7.93 17.78
CA LEU A 151 -3.97 -7.88 18.39
C LEU A 151 -3.50 -9.25 18.86
N GLN A 152 -4.43 -10.10 19.32
CA GLN A 152 -4.13 -11.41 19.85
C GLN A 152 -4.85 -12.47 19.04
N GLY A 153 -4.19 -13.59 18.85
CA GLY A 153 -4.74 -14.75 18.19
C GLY A 153 -4.25 -16.05 18.85
N VAL A 154 -5.16 -16.99 19.00
CA VAL A 154 -4.85 -18.37 19.40
C VAL A 154 -5.29 -19.27 18.28
N LYS A 155 -4.43 -20.18 17.87
CA LYS A 155 -4.72 -21.18 16.85
C LYS A 155 -4.39 -22.57 17.39
N PHE A 156 -5.35 -23.47 17.34
CA PHE A 156 -5.18 -24.88 17.64
C PHE A 156 -5.29 -25.68 16.35
N ASN A 157 -4.31 -26.56 16.10
CA ASN A 157 -4.38 -27.53 15.02
C ASN A 157 -4.19 -28.92 15.60
N LEU A 158 -4.86 -29.90 15.00
CA LEU A 158 -4.70 -31.32 15.28
C LEU A 158 -4.46 -32.03 13.94
N GLU A 159 -3.30 -32.60 13.79
CA GLU A 159 -2.94 -33.35 12.59
C GLU A 159 -2.85 -34.83 12.93
N SER A 160 -3.32 -35.71 12.04
CA SER A 160 -3.15 -37.13 12.12
C SER A 160 -2.37 -37.61 10.90
N SER A 161 -1.48 -38.58 11.10
CA SER A 161 -0.67 -39.15 10.03
C SER A 161 -0.57 -40.69 10.20
N ILE A 162 -0.46 -41.38 9.09
CA ILE A 162 -0.14 -42.82 9.07
C ILE A 162 1.12 -42.93 8.18
N ASN A 163 2.17 -43.50 8.74
CA ASN A 163 3.38 -43.75 7.97
C ASN A 163 3.41 -45.18 7.37
N SER A 164 4.39 -45.42 6.49
CA SER A 164 4.57 -46.71 5.82
C SER A 164 4.79 -47.89 6.76
N ASN A 165 5.21 -47.64 7.99
CA ASN A 165 5.41 -48.69 9.05
C ASN A 165 4.16 -48.93 9.88
N ALA A 166 3.00 -48.46 9.43
CA ALA A 166 1.71 -48.58 10.15
C ALA A 166 1.72 -47.91 11.54
N LEU A 167 2.56 -46.86 11.74
CA LEU A 167 2.50 -46.02 12.91
C LEU A 167 1.42 -44.95 12.70
N LEU A 168 0.48 -44.88 13.63
CA LEU A 168 -0.47 -43.79 13.71
C LEU A 168 0.17 -42.64 14.48
N GLY A 169 0.24 -41.47 13.84
CA GLY A 169 0.71 -40.24 14.46
C GLY A 169 -0.44 -39.27 14.76
N VAL A 170 -0.38 -38.61 15.91
CA VAL A 170 -1.28 -37.52 16.28
C VAL A 170 -0.40 -36.36 16.74
N SER A 171 -0.56 -35.20 16.08
CA SER A 171 0.25 -34.02 16.33
C SER A 171 -0.62 -32.81 16.67
N PRO A 172 -0.97 -32.62 17.96
CA PRO A 172 -1.60 -31.37 18.40
C PRO A 172 -0.61 -30.24 18.39
N SER A 173 -1.04 -29.06 17.96
CA SER A 173 -0.27 -27.82 18.07
C SER A 173 -1.14 -26.67 18.53
N LEU A 174 -0.60 -25.85 19.41
CA LEU A 174 -1.19 -24.62 19.93
C LEU A 174 -0.25 -23.47 19.65
N SER A 175 -0.73 -22.44 18.99
CA SER A 175 0.04 -21.22 18.76
C SER A 175 -0.69 -20.00 19.30
N TYR A 176 0.05 -19.11 19.92
CA TYR A 176 -0.39 -17.81 20.37
C TYR A 176 0.40 -16.72 19.66
N THR A 177 -0.28 -15.70 19.19
CA THR A 177 0.34 -14.52 18.58
C THR A 177 -0.17 -13.25 19.25
N HIS A 178 0.74 -12.32 19.50
CA HIS A 178 0.41 -10.98 19.95
C HIS A 178 1.09 -9.97 19.03
N LYS A 179 0.30 -9.12 18.39
CA LYS A 179 0.78 -8.03 17.54
C LYS A 179 0.85 -6.77 18.39
N ASN A 180 1.96 -6.04 18.32
CA ASN A 180 2.15 -4.79 19.04
C ASN A 180 2.42 -4.96 20.56
N ILE A 181 3.37 -5.82 20.91
CA ILE A 181 3.65 -6.12 22.33
C ILE A 181 4.31 -4.94 23.06
N PHE A 182 5.12 -4.12 22.35
CA PHE A 182 5.82 -2.95 22.88
C PHE A 182 5.29 -1.62 22.32
N GLY A 183 4.29 -1.65 21.42
CA GLY A 183 3.66 -0.45 20.88
C GLY A 183 4.21 0.03 19.53
N SER A 184 5.11 -0.71 18.90
CA SER A 184 5.69 -0.38 17.58
C SER A 184 5.48 -1.47 16.54
N GLY A 185 4.38 -2.23 16.66
CA GLY A 185 4.00 -3.26 15.71
C GLY A 185 4.79 -4.55 15.79
N GLU A 186 5.52 -4.79 16.89
CA GLU A 186 6.27 -6.03 17.13
C GLU A 186 5.30 -7.20 17.29
N MET A 187 5.65 -8.34 16.73
CA MET A 187 4.84 -9.55 16.81
C MET A 187 5.55 -10.62 17.62
N LEU A 188 4.96 -10.95 18.77
CA LEU A 188 5.33 -12.12 19.56
C LEU A 188 4.56 -13.34 19.05
N SER A 189 5.25 -14.44 18.81
CA SER A 189 4.66 -15.73 18.51
C SER A 189 5.19 -16.79 19.48
N LEU A 190 4.27 -17.53 20.10
CA LEU A 190 4.58 -18.67 20.96
C LEU A 190 3.90 -19.91 20.37
N GLY A 191 4.62 -21.03 20.34
CA GLY A 191 4.08 -22.28 19.82
C GLY A 191 4.42 -23.44 20.72
N PHE A 192 3.46 -24.32 20.90
CA PHE A 192 3.60 -25.62 21.54
C PHE A 192 3.15 -26.69 20.56
N MET A 193 3.92 -27.74 20.42
CA MET A 193 3.59 -28.88 19.56
C MET A 193 3.89 -30.18 20.30
N GLY A 194 3.02 -31.16 20.08
CA GLY A 194 3.25 -32.53 20.46
C GLY A 194 3.25 -33.43 19.22
N ASN A 195 4.01 -34.50 19.22
CA ASN A 195 3.96 -35.53 18.21
C ASN A 195 3.94 -36.87 18.92
N PHE A 196 2.82 -37.58 18.83
CA PHE A 196 2.58 -38.85 19.48
C PHE A 196 2.42 -39.89 18.39
N GLN A 197 3.32 -40.90 18.40
CA GLN A 197 3.26 -42.03 17.46
C GLN A 197 3.08 -43.33 18.21
N PHE A 198 2.15 -44.16 17.75
CA PHE A 198 1.84 -45.45 18.35
C PHE A 198 1.43 -46.46 17.28
N LYS A 199 1.66 -47.72 17.58
CA LYS A 199 1.24 -48.87 16.78
C LYS A 199 0.26 -49.71 17.58
N PHE A 200 -0.86 -50.09 17.00
CA PHE A 200 -1.92 -50.79 17.73
C PHE A 200 -1.51 -52.17 18.28
N ASN A 201 -0.61 -52.86 17.61
CA ASN A 201 -0.19 -54.22 17.97
C ASN A 201 1.24 -54.32 18.52
N ASP A 202 1.85 -53.21 18.88
CA ASP A 202 3.23 -53.19 19.31
C ASP A 202 3.44 -52.16 20.42
N LYS A 203 4.46 -52.40 21.28
CA LYS A 203 4.81 -51.44 22.36
C LYS A 203 5.60 -50.22 21.88
N VAL A 204 5.76 -50.07 20.55
CA VAL A 204 6.50 -48.94 19.98
C VAL A 204 5.70 -47.65 20.17
N ARG A 205 6.25 -46.70 20.91
CA ARG A 205 5.70 -45.36 21.14
C ARG A 205 6.83 -44.37 21.01
N SER A 206 6.56 -43.28 20.31
CA SER A 206 7.45 -42.13 20.28
C SER A 206 6.64 -40.89 20.67
N ASN A 207 7.13 -40.13 21.60
CA ASN A 207 6.53 -38.85 22.03
C ASN A 207 7.58 -37.75 21.90
N GLU A 208 7.22 -36.71 21.17
CA GLU A 208 8.04 -35.53 21.01
C GLU A 208 7.24 -34.29 21.42
N PHE A 209 7.90 -33.37 22.08
CA PHE A 209 7.34 -32.08 22.45
C PHE A 209 8.24 -30.98 21.92
N GLY A 210 7.63 -29.96 21.36
CA GLY A 210 8.33 -28.77 20.87
C GLY A 210 7.74 -27.51 21.46
N VAL A 211 8.60 -26.58 21.81
CA VAL A 211 8.23 -25.22 22.18
C VAL A 211 8.98 -24.26 21.27
N SER A 212 8.27 -23.30 20.74
CA SER A 212 8.86 -22.24 19.91
C SER A 212 8.46 -20.87 20.45
N ALA A 213 9.38 -19.94 20.42
CA ALA A 213 9.13 -18.54 20.69
C ALA A 213 9.82 -17.70 19.61
N GLY A 214 9.09 -16.74 19.07
CA GLY A 214 9.60 -15.82 18.06
C GLY A 214 9.16 -14.40 18.37
N LEU A 215 10.06 -13.45 18.16
CA LEU A 215 9.78 -12.03 18.23
C LEU A 215 10.19 -11.41 16.88
N SER A 216 9.22 -10.84 16.19
CA SER A 216 9.42 -10.19 14.91
C SER A 216 9.24 -8.69 15.08
N PHE A 217 10.16 -7.92 14.51
CA PHE A 217 10.10 -6.46 14.49
C PHE A 217 9.73 -6.00 13.07
N PRO A 218 8.94 -4.92 12.93
CA PRO A 218 8.77 -4.26 11.64
C PRO A 218 10.14 -3.82 11.11
N GLU A 219 10.36 -3.89 9.80
CA GLU A 219 11.64 -3.56 9.11
C GLU A 219 12.19 -2.15 9.38
N PHE A 220 11.46 -1.34 10.11
CA PHE A 220 11.73 0.09 10.29
C PHE A 220 12.55 0.44 11.53
N LEU A 221 13.11 -0.54 12.21
CA LEU A 221 14.02 -0.30 13.34
C LEU A 221 15.41 0.14 12.85
N GLY A 222 15.50 1.39 12.37
CA GLY A 222 16.76 2.13 12.40
C GLY A 222 17.91 1.65 11.51
N LEU A 223 17.67 0.88 10.46
CA LEU A 223 18.64 0.68 9.39
C LEU A 223 18.28 1.61 8.20
N PRO A 224 19.27 2.35 7.68
CA PRO A 224 19.09 3.34 6.61
C PRO A 224 18.59 2.73 5.31
#